data_2dd1ffe3f528013807d8c9fce3745644
#
_entry.id   2dd1ffe3f528013807d8c9fce3745644
#
_cell.length_a   1.000
_cell.length_b   1.000
_cell.length_c   1.000
_cell.angle_alpha   90.00
_cell.angle_beta   90.00
_cell.angle_gamma   90.00
#
_symmetry.space_group_name_H-M   'P 1'
#
loop_
_entity.id
_entity.type
_entity.pdbx_description
1 polymer ?
#
loop_
_entity_poly.entity_id
_entity_poly.type
_entity_poly.pdbx_seq_one_letter_code
_entity_poly.pdbx_strand_id
1 'polypeptide(L)'
;MITNTTNSIPEIGQIVTVRQRRYVVSDIQQSTIPLEVLSKNGDKPQHLISLSSIEDDALGETLQVIWEIEPDARINEKSGLPDPAGFDSPIKFDAFINAVRWGAISSADIRSLQAPFRSGITIEDYQLDPLVRAVQMPRANLLVADDVGLGKTIEAGLIVQELLLRNRARTVLIVCPSSLQIQWRDQMRDKFGLEFRIVDAELMRTLRRTRGLHTNPWSHFPRLITSIDFLKRDRPMRLFKEILPAEDEPKYPRKFDILIIDEAHNIAPVGRG
;
A
#
# COMPACT_ATOMS: atom_id res chain seq x y z
N MET A 1 -15.12 -5.86 33.29
CA MET A 1 -16.28 -6.63 32.77
C MET A 1 -15.96 -6.96 31.33
N ILE A 2 -15.66 -8.22 31.05
CA ILE A 2 -15.38 -8.70 29.69
C ILE A 2 -16.76 -8.96 29.08
N THR A 3 -17.20 -8.05 28.21
CA THR A 3 -18.40 -8.27 27.41
C THR A 3 -18.11 -9.34 26.39
N ASN A 4 -18.70 -10.52 26.60
CA ASN A 4 -18.81 -11.56 25.58
C ASN A 4 -19.53 -10.98 24.38
N THR A 5 -18.79 -10.54 23.38
CA THR A 5 -19.33 -10.27 22.05
C THR A 5 -19.67 -11.62 21.45
N THR A 6 -20.95 -11.95 21.42
CA THR A 6 -21.50 -13.04 20.59
C THR A 6 -20.95 -12.85 19.18
N ASN A 7 -20.22 -13.85 18.67
CA ASN A 7 -19.72 -13.88 17.30
C ASN A 7 -20.93 -13.91 16.34
N SER A 8 -21.50 -12.75 16.06
CA SER A 8 -22.46 -12.61 14.97
C SER A 8 -21.73 -12.87 13.66
N ILE A 9 -22.39 -13.60 12.76
CA ILE A 9 -21.84 -13.83 11.43
C ILE A 9 -21.92 -12.51 10.65
N PRO A 10 -20.83 -12.06 10.02
CA PRO A 10 -20.87 -10.83 9.23
C PRO A 10 -21.69 -11.03 7.96
N GLU A 11 -22.15 -9.92 7.39
CA GLU A 11 -22.86 -9.90 6.10
C GLU A 11 -21.89 -9.58 4.96
N ILE A 12 -22.23 -9.99 3.73
CA ILE A 12 -21.47 -9.64 2.52
C ILE A 12 -21.42 -8.11 2.38
N GLY A 13 -20.22 -7.59 2.15
CA GLY A 13 -19.96 -6.15 2.06
C GLY A 13 -19.67 -5.46 3.39
N GLN A 14 -19.77 -6.14 4.52
CA GLN A 14 -19.36 -5.59 5.81
C GLN A 14 -17.83 -5.53 5.93
N ILE A 15 -17.37 -4.52 6.67
CA ILE A 15 -15.97 -4.39 7.05
C ILE A 15 -15.74 -5.19 8.32
N VAL A 16 -14.73 -6.03 8.30
CA VAL A 16 -14.31 -6.84 9.45
C VAL A 16 -12.83 -6.64 9.72
N THR A 17 -12.42 -6.82 10.95
CA THR A 17 -11.01 -6.88 11.33
C THR A 17 -10.66 -8.32 11.67
N VAL A 18 -9.66 -8.87 10.98
CA VAL A 18 -9.12 -10.21 11.16
C VAL A 18 -7.60 -10.08 11.20
N ARG A 19 -6.96 -10.70 12.21
CA ARG A 19 -5.50 -10.65 12.39
C ARG A 19 -4.95 -9.22 12.35
N GLN A 20 -5.68 -8.28 12.97
CA GLN A 20 -5.36 -6.85 13.08
C GLN A 20 -5.38 -6.09 11.74
N ARG A 21 -5.92 -6.67 10.66
CA ARG A 21 -6.09 -6.04 9.35
C ARG A 21 -7.56 -5.93 9.00
N ARG A 22 -7.89 -4.93 8.20
CA ARG A 22 -9.27 -4.67 7.77
C ARG A 22 -9.55 -5.31 6.41
N TYR A 23 -10.71 -5.93 6.33
CA TYR A 23 -11.19 -6.62 5.13
C TYR A 23 -12.65 -6.28 4.87
N VAL A 24 -13.07 -6.43 3.63
CA VAL A 24 -14.47 -6.47 3.23
C VAL A 24 -14.85 -7.93 3.02
N VAL A 25 -16.01 -8.33 3.54
CA VAL A 25 -16.57 -9.67 3.30
C VAL A 25 -17.02 -9.76 1.86
N SER A 26 -16.43 -10.66 1.09
CA SER A 26 -16.72 -10.86 -0.34
C SER A 26 -17.67 -12.03 -0.58
N ASP A 27 -17.62 -13.07 0.26
CA ASP A 27 -18.48 -14.26 0.13
C ASP A 27 -18.61 -14.99 1.48
N ILE A 28 -19.73 -15.68 1.69
CA ILE A 28 -20.00 -16.45 2.88
C ILE A 28 -20.56 -17.81 2.46
N GLN A 29 -19.88 -18.88 2.85
CA GLN A 29 -20.29 -20.26 2.58
C GLN A 29 -20.53 -20.97 3.89
N GLN A 30 -21.73 -21.46 4.10
CA GLN A 30 -22.06 -22.30 5.24
C GLN A 30 -21.61 -23.73 4.99
N SER A 31 -21.03 -24.38 6.00
CA SER A 31 -20.67 -25.80 5.91
C SER A 31 -21.92 -26.65 5.65
N THR A 32 -21.86 -27.45 4.59
CA THR A 32 -22.95 -28.40 4.22
C THR A 32 -22.78 -29.76 4.85
N ILE A 33 -21.78 -29.96 5.71
CA ILE A 33 -21.55 -31.23 6.38
C ILE A 33 -22.70 -31.45 7.41
N PRO A 34 -23.44 -32.53 7.32
CA PRO A 34 -24.52 -32.81 8.28
C PRO A 34 -23.96 -32.87 9.70
N LEU A 35 -24.54 -32.11 10.61
CA LEU A 35 -24.18 -32.05 12.03
C LEU A 35 -24.18 -33.41 12.73
N GLU A 36 -24.93 -34.37 12.21
CA GLU A 36 -25.03 -35.76 12.77
C GLU A 36 -23.73 -36.56 12.69
N VAL A 37 -22.79 -36.19 11.78
CA VAL A 37 -21.53 -36.92 11.57
C VAL A 37 -20.40 -36.40 12.46
N LEU A 38 -20.47 -35.15 12.93
CA LEU A 38 -19.39 -34.49 13.68
C LEU A 38 -19.68 -34.24 15.16
N SER A 39 -20.91 -34.48 15.63
CA SER A 39 -21.30 -34.00 16.96
C SER A 39 -21.55 -35.11 17.99
N LYS A 40 -20.59 -35.25 18.91
CA LYS A 40 -20.89 -35.65 20.30
C LYS A 40 -21.06 -34.42 21.22
N ASN A 41 -20.86 -33.19 20.76
CA ASN A 41 -20.79 -31.97 21.58
C ASN A 41 -21.55 -30.76 21.03
N GLY A 42 -22.59 -30.91 20.21
CA GLY A 42 -23.47 -29.77 19.85
C GLY A 42 -22.78 -28.64 19.05
N ASP A 43 -21.91 -28.97 18.13
CA ASP A 43 -21.16 -27.99 17.35
C ASP A 43 -22.09 -27.13 16.48
N LYS A 44 -21.90 -25.82 16.57
CA LYS A 44 -22.60 -24.83 15.75
C LYS A 44 -22.14 -24.92 14.28
N PRO A 45 -23.00 -24.57 13.31
CA PRO A 45 -22.61 -24.51 11.91
C PRO A 45 -21.42 -23.59 11.74
N GLN A 46 -20.44 -24.01 10.94
CA GLN A 46 -19.24 -23.24 10.62
C GLN A 46 -19.44 -22.49 9.31
N HIS A 47 -18.90 -21.27 9.23
CA HIS A 47 -18.97 -20.43 8.04
C HIS A 47 -17.57 -20.14 7.52
N LEU A 48 -17.33 -20.53 6.28
CA LEU A 48 -16.15 -20.13 5.53
C LEU A 48 -16.40 -18.76 4.92
N ILE A 49 -15.66 -17.75 5.37
CA ILE A 49 -15.81 -16.38 4.92
C ILE A 49 -14.62 -16.01 4.05
N SER A 50 -14.91 -15.54 2.85
CA SER A 50 -13.93 -14.98 1.94
C SER A 50 -13.83 -13.47 2.17
N LEU A 51 -12.63 -13.00 2.43
CA LEU A 51 -12.31 -11.63 2.80
C LEU A 51 -11.43 -11.00 1.74
N SER A 52 -11.67 -9.74 1.41
CA SER A 52 -10.82 -8.93 0.51
C SER A 52 -10.19 -7.79 1.28
N SER A 53 -8.86 -7.71 1.30
CA SER A 53 -8.13 -6.67 2.03
C SER A 53 -8.42 -5.28 1.47
N ILE A 54 -8.62 -4.32 2.38
CA ILE A 54 -8.76 -2.89 2.07
C ILE A 54 -7.54 -2.07 2.51
N GLU A 55 -6.50 -2.72 3.03
CA GLU A 55 -5.26 -2.05 3.41
C GLU A 55 -4.42 -1.73 2.17
N ASP A 56 -3.78 -0.57 2.16
CA ASP A 56 -3.04 -0.04 1.01
C ASP A 56 -1.90 -0.97 0.55
N ASP A 57 -1.27 -1.68 1.49
CA ASP A 57 -0.16 -2.60 1.24
C ASP A 57 -0.58 -3.95 0.68
N ALA A 58 -1.84 -4.31 0.86
CA ALA A 58 -2.41 -5.61 0.47
C ALA A 58 -3.76 -5.48 -0.24
N LEU A 59 -4.06 -4.32 -0.84
CA LEU A 59 -5.35 -4.02 -1.42
C LEU A 59 -5.82 -5.11 -2.38
N GLY A 60 -6.98 -5.68 -2.08
CA GLY A 60 -7.62 -6.70 -2.89
C GLY A 60 -7.04 -8.09 -2.73
N GLU A 61 -6.08 -8.35 -1.85
CA GLU A 61 -5.70 -9.71 -1.48
C GLU A 61 -6.87 -10.42 -0.82
N THR A 62 -7.02 -11.71 -1.13
CA THR A 62 -8.09 -12.53 -0.58
C THR A 62 -7.56 -13.41 0.54
N LEU A 63 -8.30 -13.45 1.64
CA LEU A 63 -8.08 -14.35 2.77
C LEU A 63 -9.37 -15.15 3.00
N GLN A 64 -9.26 -16.46 3.26
CA GLN A 64 -10.39 -17.28 3.67
C GLN A 64 -10.21 -17.72 5.11
N VAL A 65 -11.24 -17.57 5.92
CA VAL A 65 -11.22 -17.92 7.33
C VAL A 65 -12.50 -18.64 7.72
N ILE A 66 -12.40 -19.52 8.71
CA ILE A 66 -13.58 -20.08 9.38
C ILE A 66 -13.89 -19.14 10.53
N TRP A 67 -15.00 -18.42 10.41
CA TRP A 67 -15.31 -17.28 11.29
C TRP A 67 -15.38 -17.63 12.78
N GLU A 68 -15.96 -18.77 13.09
CA GLU A 68 -16.21 -19.19 14.48
C GLU A 68 -14.94 -19.57 15.25
N ILE A 69 -13.88 -19.92 14.53
CA ILE A 69 -12.60 -20.32 15.13
C ILE A 69 -11.47 -19.31 14.91
N GLU A 70 -11.73 -18.24 14.13
CA GLU A 70 -10.72 -17.23 13.89
C GLU A 70 -10.53 -16.34 15.13
N PRO A 71 -9.31 -16.30 15.70
CA PRO A 71 -9.05 -15.50 16.89
C PRO A 71 -9.21 -14.01 16.59
N ASP A 72 -9.82 -13.26 17.52
CA ASP A 72 -9.99 -11.82 17.45
C ASP A 72 -10.71 -11.27 16.20
N ALA A 73 -11.45 -12.11 15.49
CA ALA A 73 -12.30 -11.65 14.40
C ALA A 73 -13.41 -10.73 14.95
N ARG A 74 -13.53 -9.54 14.39
CA ARG A 74 -14.51 -8.54 14.82
C ARG A 74 -15.21 -7.94 13.61
N ILE A 75 -16.51 -7.77 13.73
CA ILE A 75 -17.29 -6.97 12.78
C ILE A 75 -17.10 -5.51 13.16
N ASN A 76 -16.58 -4.71 12.22
CA ASN A 76 -16.59 -3.29 12.40
C ASN A 76 -18.02 -2.82 12.14
N GLU A 77 -18.71 -2.43 13.20
CA GLU A 77 -20.02 -1.80 13.06
C GLU A 77 -19.90 -0.68 12.02
N LYS A 78 -20.86 -0.62 11.10
CA LYS A 78 -21.00 0.56 10.26
C LYS A 78 -21.02 1.73 11.20
N SER A 79 -19.97 2.54 11.22
CA SER A 79 -20.08 3.86 11.79
C SER A 79 -21.12 4.57 10.92
N GLY A 80 -22.38 4.48 11.35
CA GLY A 80 -23.45 5.27 10.78
C GLY A 80 -22.97 6.72 10.74
N LEU A 81 -23.58 7.53 9.92
CA LEU A 81 -23.44 8.98 10.08
C LEU A 81 -23.59 9.30 11.56
N PRO A 82 -22.69 10.14 12.13
CA PRO A 82 -22.78 10.49 13.53
C PRO A 82 -24.21 10.89 13.86
N ASP A 83 -24.78 10.28 14.90
CA ASP A 83 -26.10 10.65 15.36
C ASP A 83 -26.07 12.16 15.71
N PRO A 84 -26.91 12.99 15.09
CA PRO A 84 -26.94 14.42 15.38
C PRO A 84 -27.39 14.75 16.82
N ALA A 85 -27.57 13.74 17.67
CA ALA A 85 -28.07 13.90 19.04
C ALA A 85 -27.08 14.52 20.04
N GLY A 86 -25.94 15.05 19.60
CA GLY A 86 -25.05 15.76 20.52
C GLY A 86 -23.82 16.35 19.84
N PHE A 87 -23.38 17.47 20.34
CA PHE A 87 -22.09 18.05 20.03
C PHE A 87 -21.05 17.55 21.04
N ASP A 88 -19.84 17.22 20.59
CA ASP A 88 -18.72 17.00 21.49
C ASP A 88 -18.52 18.22 22.39
N SER A 89 -18.07 17.97 23.62
CA SER A 89 -17.75 19.09 24.51
C SER A 89 -16.72 20.01 23.85
N PRO A 90 -16.82 21.34 24.03
CA PRO A 90 -15.88 22.30 23.44
C PRO A 90 -14.42 21.95 23.72
N ILE A 91 -14.12 21.37 24.87
CA ILE A 91 -12.77 20.96 25.27
C ILE A 91 -12.27 19.80 24.39
N LYS A 92 -13.12 18.80 24.11
CA LYS A 92 -12.75 17.67 23.23
C LYS A 92 -12.56 18.13 21.78
N PHE A 93 -13.44 19.02 21.32
CA PHE A 93 -13.36 19.59 19.99
C PHE A 93 -12.09 20.44 19.81
N ASP A 94 -11.75 21.27 20.80
CA ASP A 94 -10.51 22.05 20.78
C ASP A 94 -9.28 21.16 20.80
N ALA A 95 -9.26 20.11 21.62
CA ALA A 95 -8.17 19.13 21.62
C ALA A 95 -8.03 18.43 20.25
N PHE A 96 -9.14 18.06 19.60
CA PHE A 96 -9.13 17.48 18.26
C PHE A 96 -8.59 18.45 17.21
N ILE A 97 -9.06 19.69 17.20
CA ILE A 97 -8.60 20.72 16.27
C ILE A 97 -7.11 21.00 16.48
N ASN A 98 -6.65 21.05 17.73
CA ASN A 98 -5.23 21.23 18.01
C ASN A 98 -4.39 20.04 17.54
N ALA A 99 -4.85 18.81 17.73
CA ALA A 99 -4.16 17.61 17.21
C ALA A 99 -4.07 17.62 15.67
N VAL A 100 -5.16 18.01 14.98
CA VAL A 100 -5.16 18.14 13.51
C VAL A 100 -4.20 19.25 13.06
N ARG A 101 -4.20 20.42 13.74
CA ARG A 101 -3.28 21.51 13.45
C ARG A 101 -1.82 21.09 13.64
N TRP A 102 -1.49 20.40 14.73
CA TRP A 102 -0.15 19.88 14.96
C TRP A 102 0.27 18.88 13.85
N GLY A 103 -0.61 17.97 13.48
CA GLY A 103 -0.34 17.05 12.36
C GLY A 103 -0.16 17.78 11.03
N ALA A 104 -0.97 18.79 10.75
CA ALA A 104 -0.84 19.59 9.53
C ALA A 104 0.42 20.46 9.51
N ILE A 105 0.79 21.09 10.64
CA ILE A 105 2.00 21.93 10.74
C ILE A 105 3.24 21.08 10.52
N SER A 106 3.34 19.90 11.16
CA SER A 106 4.51 19.04 11.01
C SER A 106 4.68 18.51 9.59
N SER A 107 3.58 18.27 8.87
CA SER A 107 3.61 17.83 7.47
C SER A 107 3.81 18.98 6.47
N ALA A 108 3.45 20.21 6.85
CA ALA A 108 3.60 21.40 6.02
C ALA A 108 4.93 22.11 6.21
N ASP A 109 5.59 21.95 7.37
CA ASP A 109 6.86 22.60 7.66
C ASP A 109 8.00 21.98 6.82
N ILE A 110 8.51 22.77 5.88
CA ILE A 110 9.63 22.38 4.99
C ILE A 110 10.93 22.20 5.79
N ARG A 111 11.04 22.84 6.94
CA ARG A 111 12.25 22.80 7.79
C ARG A 111 12.34 21.56 8.67
N SER A 112 11.22 20.85 8.88
CA SER A 112 11.16 19.65 9.69
C SER A 112 11.00 18.41 8.80
N LEU A 113 12.03 17.58 8.73
CA LEU A 113 12.01 16.30 8.04
C LEU A 113 11.46 15.21 8.98
N GLN A 114 10.54 14.38 8.48
CA GLN A 114 9.92 13.33 9.26
C GLN A 114 10.50 11.93 8.95
N ALA A 115 10.85 11.67 7.69
CA ALA A 115 11.37 10.38 7.27
C ALA A 115 12.61 9.92 8.07
N PRO A 116 13.60 10.79 8.41
CA PRO A 116 14.75 10.40 9.20
C PRO A 116 14.40 9.78 10.56
N PHE A 117 13.34 10.27 11.21
CA PHE A 117 12.90 9.78 12.52
C PHE A 117 12.03 8.53 12.46
N ARG A 118 11.50 8.21 11.29
CA ARG A 118 10.61 7.07 11.07
C ARG A 118 11.29 5.91 10.35
N SER A 119 12.48 6.12 9.82
CA SER A 119 13.29 5.08 9.21
C SER A 119 14.04 4.26 10.26
N GLY A 120 14.17 2.97 10.03
CA GLY A 120 14.93 2.06 10.90
C GLY A 120 16.43 2.02 10.58
N ILE A 121 17.03 3.17 10.25
CA ILE A 121 18.43 3.27 9.78
C ILE A 121 19.20 4.36 10.51
N THR A 122 20.51 4.19 10.59
CA THR A 122 21.43 5.29 10.89
C THR A 122 21.64 6.09 9.61
N ILE A 123 21.42 7.40 9.66
CA ILE A 123 21.48 8.31 8.52
C ILE A 123 22.74 9.15 8.63
N GLU A 124 23.44 9.28 7.52
CA GLU A 124 24.57 10.17 7.37
C GLU A 124 24.12 11.52 6.81
N ASP A 125 24.79 12.61 7.21
CA ASP A 125 24.36 13.98 6.85
C ASP A 125 24.21 14.19 5.34
N TYR A 126 25.12 13.61 4.53
CA TYR A 126 25.07 13.76 3.07
C TYR A 126 23.81 13.11 2.46
N GLN A 127 23.24 12.08 3.09
CA GLN A 127 22.02 11.42 2.60
C GLN A 127 20.76 12.28 2.77
N LEU A 128 20.84 13.34 3.57
CA LEU A 128 19.73 14.27 3.76
C LEU A 128 19.66 15.36 2.67
N ASP A 129 20.77 15.66 1.97
CA ASP A 129 20.78 16.72 0.96
C ASP A 129 19.79 16.44 -0.20
N PRO A 130 19.75 15.25 -0.81
CA PRO A 130 18.75 14.93 -1.83
C PRO A 130 17.32 15.03 -1.30
N LEU A 131 17.09 14.63 -0.04
CA LEU A 131 15.79 14.72 0.61
C LEU A 131 15.33 16.17 0.77
N VAL A 132 16.20 17.05 1.28
CA VAL A 132 15.90 18.49 1.42
C VAL A 132 15.54 19.11 0.08
N ARG A 133 16.32 18.81 -0.95
CA ARG A 133 16.06 19.29 -2.32
C ARG A 133 14.72 18.80 -2.84
N ALA A 134 14.40 17.51 -2.65
CA ALA A 134 13.12 16.94 -3.07
C ALA A 134 11.91 17.62 -2.42
N VAL A 135 12.01 17.96 -1.13
CA VAL A 135 10.95 18.65 -0.40
C VAL A 135 10.75 20.09 -0.87
N GLN A 136 11.84 20.81 -1.18
CA GLN A 136 11.81 22.20 -1.62
C GLN A 136 11.30 22.35 -3.06
N MET A 137 11.50 21.36 -3.91
CA MET A 137 11.06 21.42 -5.32
C MET A 137 9.55 21.20 -5.42
N PRO A 138 8.82 22.04 -6.19
CA PRO A 138 7.41 21.77 -6.52
C PRO A 138 7.23 20.42 -7.24
N ARG A 139 8.20 20.07 -8.09
CA ARG A 139 8.34 18.79 -8.77
C ARG A 139 9.78 18.32 -8.63
N ALA A 140 9.98 17.26 -7.85
CA ALA A 140 11.32 16.70 -7.66
C ALA A 140 11.76 15.95 -8.92
N ASN A 141 12.83 16.42 -9.57
CA ASN A 141 13.57 15.72 -10.61
C ASN A 141 15.03 15.69 -10.15
N LEU A 142 15.46 14.56 -9.64
CA LEU A 142 16.76 14.40 -9.01
C LEU A 142 17.54 13.28 -9.70
N LEU A 143 18.82 13.52 -9.93
CA LEU A 143 19.80 12.50 -10.26
C LEU A 143 20.65 12.25 -9.01
N VAL A 144 20.53 11.06 -8.45
CA VAL A 144 21.35 10.60 -7.32
C VAL A 144 22.54 9.84 -7.90
N ALA A 145 23.71 10.46 -7.88
CA ALA A 145 24.90 9.99 -8.60
C ALA A 145 26.09 9.68 -7.69
N ASP A 146 25.82 9.29 -6.44
CA ASP A 146 26.86 8.94 -5.48
C ASP A 146 27.60 7.65 -5.86
N ASP A 147 28.77 7.47 -5.29
CA ASP A 147 29.58 6.27 -5.50
C ASP A 147 28.84 4.99 -5.02
N VAL A 148 29.30 3.87 -5.54
CA VAL A 148 28.73 2.56 -5.19
C VAL A 148 28.91 2.31 -3.68
N GLY A 149 27.82 1.93 -3.02
CA GLY A 149 27.86 1.62 -1.57
C GLY A 149 27.51 2.79 -0.65
N LEU A 150 27.41 4.03 -1.12
CA LEU A 150 27.06 5.20 -0.30
C LEU A 150 25.59 5.32 0.08
N GLY A 151 24.76 4.38 -0.38
CA GLY A 151 23.38 4.31 0.08
C GLY A 151 22.34 5.00 -0.79
N LYS A 152 22.53 5.08 -2.13
CA LYS A 152 21.53 5.64 -3.07
C LYS A 152 20.11 5.14 -2.83
N THR A 153 19.96 3.87 -2.48
CA THR A 153 18.65 3.28 -2.13
C THR A 153 18.08 3.88 -0.84
N ILE A 154 18.95 4.24 0.11
CA ILE A 154 18.55 4.91 1.36
C ILE A 154 18.01 6.29 1.06
N GLU A 155 18.72 7.07 0.28
CA GLU A 155 18.31 8.42 -0.13
C GLU A 155 16.98 8.40 -0.87
N ALA A 156 16.85 7.48 -1.84
CA ALA A 156 15.58 7.29 -2.56
C ALA A 156 14.45 6.87 -1.61
N GLY A 157 14.71 5.98 -0.65
CA GLY A 157 13.74 5.55 0.34
C GLY A 157 13.29 6.68 1.28
N LEU A 158 14.23 7.51 1.74
CA LEU A 158 13.93 8.70 2.55
C LEU A 158 13.03 9.68 1.78
N ILE A 159 13.34 9.92 0.50
CA ILE A 159 12.52 10.81 -0.36
C ILE A 159 11.10 10.25 -0.52
N VAL A 160 10.97 8.95 -0.82
CA VAL A 160 9.66 8.30 -0.96
C VAL A 160 8.87 8.42 0.34
N GLN A 161 9.47 8.04 1.47
CA GLN A 161 8.81 8.08 2.76
C GLN A 161 8.37 9.51 3.13
N GLU A 162 9.21 10.50 2.94
CA GLU A 162 8.87 11.89 3.23
C GLU A 162 7.74 12.42 2.37
N LEU A 163 7.76 12.15 1.05
CA LEU A 163 6.71 12.61 0.15
C LEU A 163 5.37 11.91 0.42
N LEU A 164 5.38 10.63 0.84
CA LEU A 164 4.19 9.93 1.31
C LEU A 164 3.64 10.53 2.60
N LEU A 165 4.51 10.79 3.59
CA LEU A 165 4.13 11.42 4.86
C LEU A 165 3.54 12.82 4.68
N ARG A 166 4.05 13.57 3.71
CA ARG A 166 3.53 14.91 3.35
C ARG A 166 2.27 14.87 2.47
N ASN A 167 1.74 13.71 2.14
CA ASN A 167 0.64 13.53 1.20
C ASN A 167 0.88 14.16 -0.19
N ARG A 168 2.15 14.35 -0.55
CA ARG A 168 2.57 14.83 -1.89
C ARG A 168 2.65 13.71 -2.91
N ALA A 169 2.66 12.46 -2.45
CA ALA A 169 2.66 11.26 -3.27
C ALA A 169 1.76 10.20 -2.63
N ARG A 170 1.17 9.34 -3.45
CA ARG A 170 0.38 8.16 -3.05
C ARG A 170 0.84 6.92 -3.79
N THR A 171 1.21 7.09 -5.05
CA THR A 171 1.58 6.01 -5.95
C THR A 171 3.06 6.10 -6.33
N VAL A 172 3.74 4.95 -6.22
CA VAL A 172 5.19 4.85 -6.45
C VAL A 172 5.49 3.70 -7.40
N LEU A 173 6.31 3.96 -8.40
CA LEU A 173 6.86 2.94 -9.28
C LEU A 173 8.39 2.94 -9.20
N ILE A 174 8.99 1.80 -8.88
CA ILE A 174 10.43 1.56 -8.92
C ILE A 174 10.73 0.67 -10.12
N VAL A 175 11.61 1.14 -11.00
CA VAL A 175 12.11 0.39 -12.14
C VAL A 175 13.60 0.13 -11.94
N CYS A 176 14.00 -1.12 -11.84
CA CYS A 176 15.37 -1.52 -11.53
C CYS A 176 15.80 -2.75 -12.37
N PRO A 177 17.07 -3.14 -12.35
CA PRO A 177 17.50 -4.45 -12.88
C PRO A 177 16.77 -5.61 -12.19
N SER A 178 16.53 -6.70 -12.94
CA SER A 178 15.78 -7.86 -12.41
C SER A 178 16.41 -8.49 -11.16
N SER A 179 17.74 -8.47 -11.07
CA SER A 179 18.49 -8.96 -9.91
C SER A 179 18.30 -8.14 -8.64
N LEU A 180 17.90 -6.88 -8.75
CA LEU A 180 17.78 -5.96 -7.62
C LEU A 180 16.34 -5.83 -7.10
N GLN A 181 15.34 -6.39 -7.76
CA GLN A 181 13.93 -6.24 -7.38
C GLN A 181 13.64 -6.70 -5.94
N ILE A 182 14.16 -7.87 -5.56
CA ILE A 182 13.98 -8.43 -4.21
C ILE A 182 14.68 -7.55 -3.18
N GLN A 183 15.90 -7.11 -3.48
CA GLN A 183 16.67 -6.23 -2.60
C GLN A 183 15.93 -4.90 -2.37
N TRP A 184 15.39 -4.29 -3.44
CA TRP A 184 14.59 -3.08 -3.33
C TRP A 184 13.35 -3.29 -2.45
N ARG A 185 12.58 -4.35 -2.70
CA ARG A 185 11.40 -4.69 -1.89
C ARG A 185 11.75 -4.84 -0.41
N ASP A 186 12.79 -5.64 -0.11
CA ASP A 186 13.15 -5.95 1.26
C ASP A 186 13.71 -4.71 1.98
N GLN A 187 14.52 -3.89 1.32
CA GLN A 187 15.00 -2.64 1.89
C GLN A 187 13.88 -1.64 2.16
N MET A 188 12.91 -1.49 1.26
CA MET A 188 11.75 -0.63 1.47
C MET A 188 10.91 -1.09 2.65
N ARG A 189 10.69 -2.39 2.79
CA ARG A 189 9.96 -2.97 3.91
C ARG A 189 10.73 -2.83 5.23
N ASP A 190 11.98 -3.27 5.26
CA ASP A 190 12.73 -3.43 6.50
C ASP A 190 13.24 -2.09 7.06
N LYS A 191 13.56 -1.13 6.19
CA LYS A 191 14.13 0.16 6.58
C LYS A 191 13.10 1.28 6.68
N PHE A 192 12.07 1.24 5.85
CA PHE A 192 11.08 2.32 5.74
C PHE A 192 9.65 1.88 6.09
N GLY A 193 9.41 0.59 6.35
CA GLY A 193 8.08 0.07 6.60
C GLY A 193 7.13 0.19 5.40
N LEU A 194 7.68 0.25 4.18
CA LEU A 194 6.91 0.43 2.95
C LEU A 194 6.81 -0.88 2.18
N GLU A 195 5.60 -1.42 2.09
CA GLU A 195 5.34 -2.62 1.29
C GLU A 195 5.23 -2.29 -0.19
N PHE A 196 5.99 -3.01 -1.01
CA PHE A 196 5.98 -2.94 -2.46
C PHE A 196 5.65 -4.29 -3.08
N ARG A 197 4.91 -4.27 -4.18
CA ARG A 197 4.61 -5.47 -4.97
C ARG A 197 5.50 -5.52 -6.21
N ILE A 198 6.15 -6.68 -6.41
CA ILE A 198 6.93 -6.91 -7.61
C ILE A 198 5.97 -7.29 -8.73
N VAL A 199 5.96 -6.50 -9.80
CA VAL A 199 5.19 -6.80 -11.02
C VAL A 199 6.06 -7.62 -11.96
N ASP A 200 5.77 -8.90 -12.01
CA ASP A 200 6.42 -9.91 -12.83
C ASP A 200 5.39 -10.82 -13.52
N ALA A 201 5.88 -11.86 -14.19
CA ALA A 201 5.03 -12.82 -14.88
C ALA A 201 4.16 -13.65 -13.92
N GLU A 202 4.62 -13.87 -12.69
CA GLU A 202 3.91 -14.64 -11.68
C GLU A 202 2.74 -13.85 -11.10
N LEU A 203 2.98 -12.60 -10.67
CA LEU A 203 1.93 -11.72 -10.22
C LEU A 203 0.86 -11.52 -11.29
N MET A 204 1.27 -11.30 -12.56
CA MET A 204 0.32 -11.17 -13.66
C MET A 204 -0.55 -12.42 -13.86
N ARG A 205 0.03 -13.62 -13.71
CA ARG A 205 -0.74 -14.88 -13.78
C ARG A 205 -1.70 -15.01 -12.61
N THR A 206 -1.25 -14.70 -11.41
CA THR A 206 -2.04 -14.77 -10.18
C THR A 206 -3.22 -13.82 -10.23
N LEU A 207 -3.00 -12.55 -10.57
CA LEU A 207 -4.07 -11.56 -10.70
C LEU A 207 -5.12 -11.98 -11.75
N ARG A 208 -4.69 -12.55 -12.88
CA ARG A 208 -5.63 -13.05 -13.89
C ARG A 208 -6.49 -14.20 -13.40
N ARG A 209 -5.93 -15.11 -12.60
CA ARG A 209 -6.68 -16.23 -12.03
C ARG A 209 -7.67 -15.76 -10.96
N THR A 210 -7.26 -14.81 -10.14
CA THR A 210 -8.03 -14.41 -8.95
C THR A 210 -8.98 -13.24 -9.23
N ARG A 211 -8.65 -12.36 -10.18
CA ARG A 211 -9.38 -11.12 -10.45
C ARG A 211 -9.93 -11.02 -11.87
N GLY A 212 -9.60 -11.98 -12.73
CA GLY A 212 -10.06 -12.03 -14.11
C GLY A 212 -9.08 -11.53 -15.16
N LEU A 213 -9.43 -11.75 -16.43
CA LEU A 213 -8.53 -11.51 -17.57
C LEU A 213 -8.20 -10.04 -17.82
N HIS A 214 -9.08 -9.13 -17.38
CA HIS A 214 -9.00 -7.69 -17.62
C HIS A 214 -8.28 -6.92 -16.52
N THR A 215 -7.82 -7.61 -15.47
CA THR A 215 -7.11 -6.95 -14.36
C THR A 215 -5.75 -6.42 -14.83
N ASN A 216 -5.56 -5.11 -14.69
CA ASN A 216 -4.30 -4.46 -15.02
C ASN A 216 -3.43 -4.36 -13.76
N PRO A 217 -2.25 -5.03 -13.72
CA PRO A 217 -1.40 -5.05 -12.52
C PRO A 217 -0.88 -3.66 -12.14
N TRP A 218 -0.70 -2.76 -13.12
CA TRP A 218 -0.16 -1.43 -12.90
C TRP A 218 -1.13 -0.47 -12.21
N SER A 219 -2.41 -0.81 -12.14
CA SER A 219 -3.42 -0.01 -11.45
C SER A 219 -3.92 -0.62 -10.15
N HIS A 220 -3.44 -1.82 -9.82
CA HIS A 220 -4.02 -2.58 -8.72
C HIS A 220 -3.41 -2.24 -7.35
N PHE A 221 -2.13 -1.92 -7.32
CA PHE A 221 -1.42 -1.60 -6.09
C PHE A 221 -0.79 -0.20 -6.16
N PRO A 222 -0.71 0.51 -5.02
CA PRO A 222 -0.16 1.87 -5.00
C PRO A 222 1.36 1.92 -5.10
N ARG A 223 2.07 0.85 -4.70
CA ARG A 223 3.53 0.79 -4.67
C ARG A 223 4.03 -0.44 -5.41
N LEU A 224 4.75 -0.21 -6.49
CA LEU A 224 5.16 -1.24 -7.43
C LEU A 224 6.67 -1.22 -7.68
N ILE A 225 7.23 -2.42 -7.88
CA ILE A 225 8.59 -2.63 -8.38
C ILE A 225 8.51 -3.47 -9.64
N THR A 226 9.26 -3.11 -10.66
CA THR A 226 9.39 -3.93 -11.87
C THR A 226 10.79 -3.88 -12.43
N SER A 227 11.13 -4.86 -13.28
CA SER A 227 12.39 -4.79 -14.01
C SER A 227 12.22 -4.09 -15.36
N ILE A 228 13.29 -3.43 -15.79
CA ILE A 228 13.38 -2.81 -17.12
C ILE A 228 13.07 -3.84 -18.21
N ASP A 229 13.66 -5.05 -18.09
CA ASP A 229 13.50 -6.13 -19.07
C ASP A 229 12.07 -6.69 -19.12
N PHE A 230 11.40 -6.73 -17.96
CA PHE A 230 10.01 -7.15 -17.91
C PHE A 230 9.09 -6.09 -18.51
N LEU A 231 9.30 -4.83 -18.17
CA LEU A 231 8.49 -3.71 -18.68
C LEU A 231 8.59 -3.58 -20.21
N LYS A 232 9.75 -3.88 -20.81
CA LYS A 232 9.96 -3.83 -22.27
C LYS A 232 9.22 -4.91 -23.05
N ARG A 233 8.69 -5.97 -22.41
CA ARG A 233 7.94 -7.02 -23.10
C ARG A 233 6.59 -6.49 -23.61
N ASP A 234 6.13 -6.99 -24.73
CA ASP A 234 4.92 -6.51 -25.43
C ASP A 234 3.69 -6.40 -24.53
N ARG A 235 3.39 -7.45 -23.78
CA ARG A 235 2.19 -7.49 -22.95
C ARG A 235 2.27 -6.58 -21.72
N PRO A 236 3.30 -6.62 -20.86
CA PRO A 236 3.46 -5.67 -19.77
C PRO A 236 3.44 -4.23 -20.25
N MET A 237 4.14 -3.92 -21.35
CA MET A 237 4.20 -2.58 -21.92
C MET A 237 2.83 -2.11 -22.43
N ARG A 238 2.07 -2.99 -23.11
CA ARG A 238 0.72 -2.64 -23.56
C ARG A 238 -0.20 -2.29 -22.38
N LEU A 239 -0.25 -3.15 -21.35
CA LEU A 239 -1.04 -2.89 -20.14
C LEU A 239 -0.57 -1.63 -19.39
N PHE A 240 0.73 -1.33 -19.43
CA PHE A 240 1.26 -0.10 -18.86
C PHE A 240 0.78 1.14 -19.63
N LYS A 241 0.79 1.09 -20.97
CA LYS A 241 0.28 2.17 -21.82
C LYS A 241 -1.21 2.40 -21.62
N GLU A 242 -2.00 1.36 -21.37
CA GLU A 242 -3.46 1.47 -21.12
C GLU A 242 -3.80 2.33 -19.88
N ILE A 243 -2.88 2.48 -18.93
CA ILE A 243 -3.11 3.28 -17.72
C ILE A 243 -2.52 4.69 -17.80
N LEU A 244 -1.76 4.98 -18.83
CA LEU A 244 -1.24 6.32 -19.06
C LEU A 244 -2.27 7.14 -19.85
N PRO A 245 -2.38 8.44 -19.58
CA PRO A 245 -3.27 9.30 -20.35
C PRO A 245 -2.84 9.31 -21.82
N ALA A 246 -3.79 9.36 -22.73
CA ALA A 246 -3.55 9.57 -24.15
C ALA A 246 -2.89 10.97 -24.37
N GLU A 247 -2.26 11.16 -25.52
CA GLU A 247 -1.53 12.41 -25.82
C GLU A 247 -2.43 13.66 -25.71
N ASP A 248 -3.72 13.52 -26.02
CA ASP A 248 -4.72 14.58 -25.99
C ASP A 248 -5.51 14.67 -24.67
N GLU A 249 -5.25 13.77 -23.72
CA GLU A 249 -5.95 13.76 -22.44
C GLU A 249 -5.23 14.59 -21.37
N PRO A 250 -5.97 15.12 -20.36
CA PRO A 250 -5.36 15.80 -19.22
C PRO A 250 -4.35 14.90 -18.51
N LYS A 251 -3.12 15.40 -18.34
CA LYS A 251 -2.04 14.66 -17.66
C LYS A 251 -2.24 14.51 -16.13
N TYR A 252 -3.36 14.94 -15.61
CA TYR A 252 -3.71 14.88 -14.19
C TYR A 252 -5.10 14.25 -14.00
N PRO A 253 -5.29 13.44 -12.93
CA PRO A 253 -4.28 12.99 -11.97
C PRO A 253 -3.25 12.05 -12.60
N ARG A 254 -2.01 12.14 -12.16
CA ARG A 254 -0.94 11.25 -12.62
C ARG A 254 -1.19 9.84 -12.12
N LYS A 255 -0.81 8.83 -12.91
CA LYS A 255 -0.91 7.43 -12.49
C LYS A 255 0.13 7.08 -11.42
N PHE A 256 1.34 7.59 -11.57
CA PHE A 256 2.40 7.48 -10.59
C PHE A 256 2.87 8.87 -10.18
N ASP A 257 2.89 9.12 -8.87
CA ASP A 257 3.37 10.37 -8.29
C ASP A 257 4.89 10.39 -8.22
N ILE A 258 5.49 9.21 -7.92
CA ILE A 258 6.93 9.02 -7.87
C ILE A 258 7.33 7.90 -8.82
N LEU A 259 8.34 8.16 -9.63
CA LEU A 259 9.05 7.20 -10.46
C LEU A 259 10.52 7.18 -10.05
N ILE A 260 11.01 6.02 -9.65
CA ILE A 260 12.43 5.78 -9.39
C ILE A 260 12.96 4.86 -10.50
N ILE A 261 14.07 5.25 -11.08
CA ILE A 261 14.77 4.46 -12.08
C ILE A 261 16.17 4.20 -11.54
N ASP A 262 16.41 2.95 -11.19
CA ASP A 262 17.72 2.49 -10.76
C ASP A 262 18.55 2.07 -11.98
N GLU A 263 19.87 2.28 -11.91
CA GLU A 263 20.79 2.02 -13.01
C GLU A 263 20.34 2.71 -14.33
N ALA A 264 20.04 4.00 -14.24
CA ALA A 264 19.44 4.79 -15.32
C ALA A 264 20.26 4.78 -16.63
N HIS A 265 21.54 4.44 -16.57
CA HIS A 265 22.37 4.25 -17.76
C HIS A 265 21.86 3.15 -18.71
N ASN A 266 21.08 2.18 -18.20
CA ASN A 266 20.48 1.12 -19.02
C ASN A 266 19.30 1.59 -19.87
N ILE A 267 18.79 2.80 -19.65
CA ILE A 267 17.69 3.39 -20.41
C ILE A 267 18.11 4.64 -21.20
N ALA A 268 19.34 5.09 -21.03
CA ALA A 268 19.87 6.18 -21.84
C ALA A 268 19.88 5.78 -23.31
N PRO A 269 19.53 6.69 -24.23
CA PRO A 269 19.72 6.43 -25.67
C PRO A 269 21.18 6.07 -25.91
N VAL A 270 21.41 4.92 -26.52
CA VAL A 270 22.76 4.57 -26.99
C VAL A 270 23.13 5.65 -28.01
N GLY A 271 24.09 6.52 -27.65
CA GLY A 271 24.55 7.56 -28.56
C GLY A 271 24.96 6.92 -29.88
N ARG A 272 24.32 7.35 -30.95
CA ARG A 272 24.85 7.08 -32.28
C ARG A 272 26.19 7.84 -32.35
N GLY A 273 27.30 7.11 -32.12
CA GLY A 273 28.61 7.58 -32.49
C GLY A 273 28.76 7.69 -34.01
#